data_f012c725e32affea014f1e4cc5cde433
#
_entry.id   f012c725e32affea014f1e4cc5cde433
#
_cell.length_a   1.000
_cell.length_b   1.000
_cell.length_c   1.000
_cell.angle_alpha   90.00
_cell.angle_beta   90.00
_cell.angle_gamma   90.00
#
_symmetry.space_group_name_H-M   'P 1'
#
loop_
_entity.id
_entity.type
_entity.pdbx_description
1 polymer ?
#
loop_
_entity_poly.entity_id
_entity_poly.type
_entity_poly.pdbx_seq_one_letter_code
_entity_poly.pdbx_strand_id
1 'polypeptide(L)'
;MSAPETQALAVPADEDGTTQGVRFAAEMRRFLELGAAQLDAAIRESDSRVDKLAGAVTAVATDARELETSVRALDSPNAEESERARQRISQLTDALVAHVQATITSLQFYDKLIQRLTHVRDGLAIPSDSTAHGVDKSSDWSAMLEQVRSRYSMVEERVLFDFMMRGLSADQMLKALTGLRGTTSPGELEVF
;
A
#
# COMPACT_ATOMS: atom_id res chain seq x y z
N MET A 1 -14.00 -35.97 70.40
CA MET A 1 -13.52 -34.68 69.85
C MET A 1 -13.09 -34.93 68.44
N SER A 2 -14.04 -34.64 67.49
CA SER A 2 -13.81 -34.77 66.05
C SER A 2 -13.29 -33.47 65.52
N ALA A 3 -12.19 -33.51 64.76
CA ALA A 3 -11.65 -32.39 64.05
C ALA A 3 -12.50 -32.05 62.80
N PRO A 4 -12.69 -30.81 62.43
CA PRO A 4 -13.40 -30.44 61.20
C PRO A 4 -12.49 -30.62 59.99
N GLU A 5 -12.93 -31.37 58.99
CA GLU A 5 -12.38 -31.46 57.65
C GLU A 5 -12.45 -30.08 56.99
N THR A 6 -11.30 -29.50 56.69
CA THR A 6 -11.20 -28.31 55.86
C THR A 6 -11.44 -28.71 54.40
N GLN A 7 -12.63 -28.48 53.93
CA GLN A 7 -13.01 -28.64 52.50
C GLN A 7 -12.32 -27.51 51.71
N ALA A 8 -11.24 -27.86 51.00
CA ALA A 8 -10.59 -26.95 50.09
C ALA A 8 -11.58 -26.64 48.94
N LEU A 9 -12.03 -25.39 48.84
CA LEU A 9 -12.75 -24.89 47.67
C LEU A 9 -11.77 -24.99 46.46
N ALA A 10 -12.01 -25.97 45.64
CA ALA A 10 -11.43 -25.99 44.29
C ALA A 10 -12.08 -24.86 43.49
N VAL A 11 -11.32 -23.81 43.27
CA VAL A 11 -11.68 -22.76 42.26
C VAL A 11 -11.68 -23.45 40.91
N PRO A 12 -12.81 -23.50 40.16
CA PRO A 12 -12.79 -24.04 38.81
C PRO A 12 -11.82 -23.19 37.98
N ALA A 13 -10.81 -23.84 37.41
CA ALA A 13 -9.93 -23.20 36.44
C ALA A 13 -10.82 -22.70 35.27
N ASP A 14 -10.75 -21.43 34.99
CA ASP A 14 -11.46 -20.77 33.88
C ASP A 14 -10.78 -21.16 32.55
N GLU A 15 -10.93 -22.45 32.18
CA GLU A 15 -10.35 -23.01 30.94
C GLU A 15 -10.97 -22.35 29.72
N ASP A 16 -12.20 -21.87 29.80
CA ASP A 16 -12.93 -21.24 28.68
C ASP A 16 -12.40 -19.82 28.41
N GLY A 17 -12.15 -19.04 29.46
CA GLY A 17 -11.56 -17.69 29.33
C GLY A 17 -10.14 -17.70 28.80
N THR A 18 -9.34 -18.72 29.16
CA THR A 18 -7.97 -18.87 28.68
C THR A 18 -7.95 -19.24 27.18
N THR A 19 -8.80 -20.15 26.77
CA THR A 19 -8.93 -20.59 25.35
C THR A 19 -9.43 -19.45 24.46
N GLN A 20 -10.39 -18.67 24.93
CA GLN A 20 -10.92 -17.49 24.24
C GLN A 20 -9.87 -16.37 24.09
N GLY A 21 -9.08 -16.14 25.14
CA GLY A 21 -7.97 -15.17 25.11
C GLY A 21 -6.89 -15.54 24.08
N VAL A 22 -6.53 -16.84 23.97
CA VAL A 22 -5.55 -17.33 23.00
C VAL A 22 -6.07 -17.18 21.55
N ARG A 23 -7.34 -17.45 21.31
CA ARG A 23 -7.97 -17.25 19.99
C ARG A 23 -7.95 -15.78 19.59
N PHE A 24 -8.38 -14.90 20.47
CA PHE A 24 -8.36 -13.45 20.23
C PHE A 24 -6.94 -12.94 19.92
N ALA A 25 -5.94 -13.38 20.69
CA ALA A 25 -4.55 -13.01 20.46
C ALA A 25 -4.04 -13.49 19.08
N ALA A 26 -4.43 -14.69 18.66
CA ALA A 26 -4.07 -15.23 17.35
C ALA A 26 -4.74 -14.46 16.19
N GLU A 27 -5.97 -14.08 16.34
CA GLU A 27 -6.72 -13.28 15.35
C GLU A 27 -6.19 -11.86 15.27
N MET A 28 -5.92 -11.22 16.40
CA MET A 28 -5.27 -9.91 16.48
C MET A 28 -3.91 -9.92 15.80
N ARG A 29 -3.11 -10.96 16.03
CA ARG A 29 -1.81 -11.09 15.35
C ARG A 29 -1.96 -11.14 13.83
N ARG A 30 -2.92 -11.93 13.31
CA ARG A 30 -3.20 -11.99 11.86
C ARG A 30 -3.62 -10.64 11.30
N PHE A 31 -4.42 -9.90 12.06
CA PHE A 31 -4.84 -8.57 11.67
C PHE A 31 -3.68 -7.57 11.62
N LEU A 32 -2.76 -7.62 12.58
CA LEU A 32 -1.54 -6.83 12.56
C LEU A 32 -0.61 -7.24 11.41
N GLU A 33 -0.51 -8.54 11.10
CA GLU A 33 0.22 -9.05 9.94
C GLU A 33 -0.38 -8.53 8.62
N LEU A 34 -1.71 -8.40 8.51
CA LEU A 34 -2.35 -7.76 7.36
C LEU A 34 -1.94 -6.30 7.23
N GLY A 35 -2.01 -5.53 8.32
CA GLY A 35 -1.56 -4.13 8.32
C GLY A 35 -0.11 -3.98 7.89
N ALA A 36 0.78 -4.83 8.41
CA ALA A 36 2.19 -4.87 8.02
C ALA A 36 2.36 -5.19 6.53
N ALA A 37 1.62 -6.17 5.99
CA ALA A 37 1.67 -6.53 4.58
C ALA A 37 1.16 -5.40 3.67
N GLN A 38 0.11 -4.69 4.09
CA GLN A 38 -0.40 -3.52 3.36
C GLN A 38 0.60 -2.36 3.33
N LEU A 39 1.26 -2.09 4.46
CA LEU A 39 2.33 -1.08 4.55
C LEU A 39 3.53 -1.45 3.66
N ASP A 40 3.99 -2.71 3.71
CA ASP A 40 5.10 -3.17 2.91
C ASP A 40 4.79 -3.09 1.40
N ALA A 41 3.58 -3.46 0.99
CA ALA A 41 3.11 -3.29 -0.39
C ALA A 41 3.09 -1.81 -0.81
N ALA A 42 2.64 -0.91 0.07
CA ALA A 42 2.61 0.53 -0.17
C ALA A 42 4.02 1.12 -0.31
N ILE A 43 4.95 0.73 0.55
CA ILE A 43 6.36 1.16 0.52
C ILE A 43 7.01 0.73 -0.79
N ARG A 44 6.91 -0.54 -1.16
CA ARG A 44 7.52 -1.06 -2.41
C ARG A 44 6.98 -0.38 -3.66
N GLU A 45 5.67 -0.13 -3.70
CA GLU A 45 5.06 0.60 -4.81
C GLU A 45 5.56 2.04 -4.84
N SER A 46 5.67 2.69 -3.69
CA SER A 46 6.18 4.05 -3.54
C SER A 46 7.61 4.17 -4.05
N ASP A 47 8.51 3.29 -3.62
CA ASP A 47 9.91 3.28 -4.05
C ASP A 47 10.03 3.18 -5.57
N SER A 48 9.30 2.23 -6.19
CA SER A 48 9.28 2.08 -7.65
C SER A 48 8.76 3.33 -8.39
N ARG A 49 7.81 4.06 -7.79
CA ARG A 49 7.25 5.29 -8.39
C ARG A 49 8.18 6.48 -8.22
N VAL A 50 8.85 6.58 -7.06
CA VAL A 50 9.85 7.61 -6.80
C VAL A 50 11.03 7.47 -7.75
N ASP A 51 11.50 6.25 -8.01
CA ASP A 51 12.57 6.00 -8.99
C ASP A 51 12.19 6.46 -10.40
N LYS A 52 10.98 6.17 -10.85
CA LYS A 52 10.45 6.63 -12.13
C LYS A 52 10.34 8.15 -12.21
N LEU A 53 9.88 8.78 -11.12
CA LEU A 53 9.78 10.23 -11.02
C LEU A 53 11.17 10.88 -11.09
N ALA A 54 12.14 10.36 -10.36
CA ALA A 54 13.53 10.83 -10.39
C ALA A 54 14.14 10.71 -11.79
N GLY A 55 13.88 9.58 -12.47
CA GLY A 55 14.30 9.38 -13.86
C GLY A 55 13.69 10.41 -14.83
N ALA A 56 12.38 10.63 -14.72
CA ALA A 56 11.69 11.61 -15.57
C ALA A 56 12.17 13.04 -15.33
N VAL A 57 12.40 13.46 -14.09
CA VAL A 57 12.94 14.79 -13.75
C VAL A 57 14.37 14.94 -14.28
N THR A 58 15.18 13.89 -14.20
CA THR A 58 16.55 13.90 -14.74
C THR A 58 16.53 14.05 -16.26
N ALA A 59 15.61 13.37 -16.96
CA ALA A 59 15.45 13.49 -18.40
C ALA A 59 15.04 14.91 -18.80
N VAL A 60 14.05 15.52 -18.09
CA VAL A 60 13.67 16.94 -18.29
C VAL A 60 14.86 17.87 -18.17
N ALA A 61 15.71 17.70 -17.15
CA ALA A 61 16.88 18.53 -16.92
C ALA A 61 17.94 18.35 -18.04
N THR A 62 18.07 17.15 -18.61
CA THR A 62 18.97 16.84 -19.70
C THR A 62 18.49 17.49 -21.01
N ASP A 63 17.20 17.27 -21.35
CA ASP A 63 16.59 17.83 -22.55
C ASP A 63 16.61 19.38 -22.53
N ALA A 64 16.41 19.99 -21.38
CA ALA A 64 16.47 21.43 -21.22
C ALA A 64 17.89 22.00 -21.52
N ARG A 65 18.96 21.29 -21.12
CA ARG A 65 20.34 21.71 -21.42
C ARG A 65 20.67 21.53 -22.91
N GLU A 66 20.20 20.41 -23.53
CA GLU A 66 20.35 20.22 -24.96
C GLU A 66 19.58 21.26 -25.77
N LEU A 67 18.38 21.63 -25.31
CA LEU A 67 17.57 22.69 -25.90
C LEU A 67 18.33 24.03 -25.89
N GLU A 68 18.90 24.39 -24.74
CA GLU A 68 19.75 25.61 -24.63
C GLU A 68 20.89 25.59 -25.64
N THR A 69 21.58 24.47 -25.77
CA THR A 69 22.68 24.30 -26.73
C THR A 69 22.19 24.45 -28.18
N SER A 70 21.03 23.84 -28.50
CA SER A 70 20.44 23.90 -29.83
C SER A 70 19.96 25.32 -30.18
N VAL A 71 19.43 26.06 -29.19
CA VAL A 71 19.04 27.47 -29.38
C VAL A 71 20.24 28.34 -29.70
N ARG A 72 21.37 28.13 -29.04
CA ARG A 72 22.62 28.87 -29.34
C ARG A 72 23.16 28.57 -30.75
N ALA A 73 22.95 27.36 -31.27
CA ALA A 73 23.33 26.97 -32.62
C ALA A 73 22.46 27.62 -33.72
N LEU A 74 21.31 28.20 -33.39
CA LEU A 74 20.51 28.96 -34.36
C LEU A 74 21.22 30.22 -34.91
N ASP A 75 22.13 30.79 -34.13
CA ASP A 75 22.89 31.98 -34.52
C ASP A 75 24.10 31.63 -35.39
N SER A 76 24.27 30.35 -35.76
CA SER A 76 25.36 29.94 -36.65
C SER A 76 25.20 30.56 -38.03
N PRO A 77 26.32 31.06 -38.65
CA PRO A 77 26.30 31.56 -40.03
C PRO A 77 26.09 30.45 -41.06
N ASN A 78 26.16 29.18 -40.65
CA ASN A 78 25.92 28.02 -41.50
C ASN A 78 24.42 27.66 -41.51
N ALA A 79 23.76 27.86 -42.66
CA ALA A 79 22.33 27.63 -42.82
C ALA A 79 21.93 26.15 -42.53
N GLU A 80 22.81 25.18 -42.87
CA GLU A 80 22.58 23.77 -42.65
C GLU A 80 22.62 23.45 -41.14
N GLU A 81 23.52 24.05 -40.40
CA GLU A 81 23.62 23.92 -38.94
C GLU A 81 22.41 24.52 -38.23
N SER A 82 21.99 25.72 -38.67
CA SER A 82 20.78 26.37 -38.12
C SER A 82 19.52 25.54 -38.40
N GLU A 83 19.40 24.88 -39.55
CA GLU A 83 18.26 24.04 -39.84
C GLU A 83 18.25 22.76 -38.99
N ARG A 84 19.41 22.12 -38.80
CA ARG A 84 19.56 20.99 -37.88
C ARG A 84 19.18 21.40 -36.41
N ALA A 85 19.60 22.59 -36.01
CA ALA A 85 19.24 23.14 -34.71
C ALA A 85 17.72 23.31 -34.53
N ARG A 86 17.01 23.84 -35.54
CA ARG A 86 15.54 23.95 -35.52
C ARG A 86 14.85 22.59 -35.37
N GLN A 87 15.27 21.60 -36.15
CA GLN A 87 14.73 20.24 -36.07
C GLN A 87 14.99 19.63 -34.70
N ARG A 88 16.20 19.83 -34.13
CA ARG A 88 16.54 19.34 -32.79
C ARG A 88 15.69 20.01 -31.69
N ILE A 89 15.47 21.31 -31.77
CA ILE A 89 14.59 22.07 -30.86
C ILE A 89 13.17 21.48 -30.86
N SER A 90 12.61 21.22 -32.04
CA SER A 90 11.27 20.61 -32.14
C SER A 90 11.21 19.26 -31.44
N GLN A 91 12.17 18.37 -31.72
CA GLN A 91 12.24 17.04 -31.10
C GLN A 91 12.39 17.11 -29.59
N LEU A 92 13.26 17.99 -29.08
CA LEU A 92 13.48 18.17 -27.64
C LEU A 92 12.24 18.76 -26.95
N THR A 93 11.51 19.65 -27.60
CA THR A 93 10.27 20.21 -27.07
C THR A 93 9.21 19.12 -26.91
N ASP A 94 9.05 18.26 -27.92
CA ASP A 94 8.11 17.13 -27.85
C ASP A 94 8.51 16.13 -26.74
N ALA A 95 9.81 15.84 -26.60
CA ALA A 95 10.32 14.98 -25.53
C ALA A 95 10.09 15.58 -24.14
N LEU A 96 10.34 16.89 -23.96
CA LEU A 96 10.08 17.61 -22.71
C LEU A 96 8.60 17.50 -22.31
N VAL A 97 7.68 17.73 -23.24
CA VAL A 97 6.24 17.59 -22.97
C VAL A 97 5.91 16.16 -22.51
N ALA A 98 6.46 15.15 -23.19
CA ALA A 98 6.23 13.75 -22.82
C ALA A 98 6.79 13.43 -21.41
N HIS A 99 7.99 13.92 -21.06
CA HIS A 99 8.58 13.72 -19.74
C HIS A 99 7.80 14.44 -18.64
N VAL A 100 7.30 15.65 -18.90
CA VAL A 100 6.42 16.37 -17.95
C VAL A 100 5.13 15.62 -17.73
N GLN A 101 4.50 15.08 -18.79
CA GLN A 101 3.29 14.26 -18.66
C GLN A 101 3.56 12.97 -17.85
N ALA A 102 4.68 12.31 -18.08
CA ALA A 102 5.10 11.14 -17.31
C ALA A 102 5.30 11.49 -15.82
N THR A 103 5.88 12.67 -15.53
CA THR A 103 6.06 13.19 -14.18
C THR A 103 4.71 13.40 -13.49
N ILE A 104 3.76 14.07 -14.15
CA ILE A 104 2.41 14.31 -13.61
C ILE A 104 1.69 12.97 -13.32
N THR A 105 1.75 12.04 -14.27
CA THR A 105 1.16 10.70 -14.09
C THR A 105 1.81 9.95 -12.93
N SER A 106 3.12 10.08 -12.77
CA SER A 106 3.83 9.48 -11.63
C SER A 106 3.41 10.07 -10.29
N LEU A 107 3.05 11.35 -10.22
CA LEU A 107 2.59 11.99 -8.99
C LEU A 107 1.19 11.54 -8.55
N GLN A 108 0.36 11.04 -9.46
CA GLN A 108 -0.99 10.54 -9.12
C GLN A 108 -0.96 9.33 -8.17
N PHE A 109 0.19 8.61 -8.08
CA PHE A 109 0.32 7.53 -7.11
C PHE A 109 0.25 8.03 -5.66
N TYR A 110 0.60 9.30 -5.42
CA TYR A 110 0.62 9.86 -4.07
C TYR A 110 -0.76 9.84 -3.41
N ASP A 111 -1.80 10.12 -4.17
CA ASP A 111 -3.18 10.06 -3.67
C ASP A 111 -3.57 8.63 -3.27
N LYS A 112 -3.21 7.64 -4.11
CA LYS A 112 -3.42 6.21 -3.78
C LYS A 112 -2.63 5.77 -2.55
N LEU A 113 -1.39 6.26 -2.39
CA LEU A 113 -0.57 5.98 -1.21
C LEU A 113 -1.21 6.54 0.07
N ILE A 114 -1.61 7.81 0.05
CA ILE A 114 -2.27 8.43 1.20
C ILE A 114 -3.57 7.70 1.55
N GLN A 115 -4.38 7.34 0.57
CA GLN A 115 -5.60 6.59 0.79
C GLN A 115 -5.31 5.23 1.45
N ARG A 116 -4.33 4.48 0.96
CA ARG A 116 -3.92 3.19 1.53
C ARG A 116 -3.42 3.32 2.97
N LEU A 117 -2.55 4.30 3.23
CA LEU A 117 -2.05 4.57 4.59
C LEU A 117 -3.19 4.97 5.54
N THR A 118 -4.16 5.73 5.04
CA THR A 118 -5.36 6.11 5.82
C THR A 118 -6.20 4.87 6.16
N HIS A 119 -6.43 3.95 5.21
CA HIS A 119 -7.15 2.71 5.47
C HIS A 119 -6.43 1.82 6.49
N VAL A 120 -5.11 1.69 6.41
CA VAL A 120 -4.33 0.95 7.41
C VAL A 120 -4.45 1.60 8.79
N ARG A 121 -4.28 2.92 8.88
CA ARG A 121 -4.42 3.66 10.15
C ARG A 121 -5.82 3.46 10.75
N ASP A 122 -6.85 3.66 9.96
CA ASP A 122 -8.24 3.58 10.43
C ASP A 122 -8.64 2.14 10.77
N GLY A 123 -8.10 1.17 10.03
CA GLY A 123 -8.24 -0.25 10.36
C GLY A 123 -7.60 -0.59 11.70
N LEU A 124 -6.40 -0.12 11.97
CA LEU A 124 -5.70 -0.36 13.23
C LEU A 124 -6.33 0.36 14.43
N ALA A 125 -7.06 1.46 14.22
CA ALA A 125 -7.76 2.19 15.29
C ALA A 125 -8.99 1.42 15.82
N ILE A 126 -9.67 0.65 14.98
CA ILE A 126 -10.92 -0.06 15.36
C ILE A 126 -10.71 -1.04 16.52
N PRO A 127 -9.68 -1.93 16.52
CA PRO A 127 -9.42 -2.83 17.65
C PRO A 127 -9.09 -2.08 18.96
N SER A 128 -8.44 -0.92 18.85
CA SER A 128 -8.05 -0.09 20.00
C SER A 128 -9.28 0.42 20.76
N ASP A 129 -10.30 0.88 20.05
CA ASP A 129 -11.54 1.35 20.64
C ASP A 129 -12.36 0.21 21.29
N SER A 130 -12.40 -0.95 20.64
CA SER A 130 -13.14 -2.12 21.13
C SER A 130 -12.54 -2.71 22.40
N THR A 131 -11.20 -2.73 22.53
CA THR A 131 -10.52 -3.22 23.74
C THR A 131 -10.71 -2.29 24.94
N ALA A 132 -10.89 -0.99 24.72
CA ALA A 132 -11.11 0.00 25.77
C ALA A 132 -12.49 -0.13 26.45
N HIS A 133 -13.48 -0.71 25.80
CA HIS A 133 -14.87 -0.79 26.28
C HIS A 133 -15.29 -2.17 26.83
N GLY A 134 -14.36 -3.12 27.00
CA GLY A 134 -14.62 -4.41 27.67
C GLY A 134 -15.65 -5.30 26.96
N VAL A 135 -15.69 -5.29 25.66
CA VAL A 135 -16.71 -5.93 24.80
C VAL A 135 -16.61 -7.45 24.83
N ASP A 136 -17.75 -8.13 24.82
CA ASP A 136 -17.89 -9.60 24.80
C ASP A 136 -17.38 -10.18 23.47
N LYS A 137 -16.34 -11.01 23.57
CA LYS A 137 -15.18 -11.09 22.70
C LYS A 137 -15.32 -11.84 21.35
N SER A 138 -16.42 -12.47 21.02
CA SER A 138 -16.48 -13.31 19.81
C SER A 138 -17.44 -12.83 18.71
N SER A 139 -18.61 -12.29 19.06
CA SER A 139 -19.55 -11.75 18.08
C SER A 139 -19.08 -10.42 17.52
N ASP A 140 -18.37 -9.63 18.33
CA ASP A 140 -17.89 -8.31 17.97
C ASP A 140 -16.67 -8.34 17.05
N TRP A 141 -15.83 -9.40 17.15
CA TRP A 141 -14.67 -9.55 16.26
C TRP A 141 -15.07 -9.72 14.80
N SER A 142 -16.06 -10.56 14.52
CA SER A 142 -16.57 -10.76 13.15
C SER A 142 -17.21 -9.49 12.58
N ALA A 143 -17.98 -8.77 13.41
CA ALA A 143 -18.57 -7.50 13.02
C ALA A 143 -17.50 -6.42 12.77
N MET A 144 -16.45 -6.40 13.58
CA MET A 144 -15.31 -5.52 13.41
C MET A 144 -14.54 -5.82 12.10
N LEU A 145 -14.28 -7.08 11.79
CA LEU A 145 -13.62 -7.46 10.55
C LEU A 145 -14.44 -7.07 9.32
N GLU A 146 -15.77 -7.23 9.37
CA GLU A 146 -16.65 -6.78 8.28
C GLU A 146 -16.64 -5.24 8.14
N GLN A 147 -16.60 -4.52 9.25
CA GLN A 147 -16.45 -3.07 9.24
C GLN A 147 -15.12 -2.62 8.63
N VAL A 148 -14.01 -3.29 8.94
CA VAL A 148 -12.71 -3.04 8.30
C VAL A 148 -12.80 -3.32 6.80
N ARG A 149 -13.33 -4.49 6.41
CA ARG A 149 -13.48 -4.89 5.01
C ARG A 149 -14.30 -3.89 4.20
N SER A 150 -15.37 -3.36 4.77
CA SER A 150 -16.26 -2.39 4.10
C SER A 150 -15.58 -1.05 3.79
N ARG A 151 -14.51 -0.70 4.52
CA ARG A 151 -13.74 0.53 4.29
C ARG A 151 -12.72 0.42 3.16
N TYR A 152 -12.35 -0.81 2.77
CA TYR A 152 -11.40 -1.00 1.69
C TYR A 152 -12.04 -0.69 0.33
N SER A 153 -11.56 0.37 -0.31
CA SER A 153 -12.00 0.78 -1.65
C SER A 153 -11.13 0.19 -2.76
N MET A 154 -9.87 -0.17 -2.45
CA MET A 154 -8.94 -0.74 -3.42
C MET A 154 -9.05 -2.26 -3.51
N VAL A 155 -8.94 -2.79 -4.74
CA VAL A 155 -9.03 -4.24 -5.00
C VAL A 155 -7.92 -4.98 -4.27
N GLU A 156 -6.69 -4.46 -4.29
CA GLU A 156 -5.54 -5.08 -3.64
C GLU A 156 -5.73 -5.21 -2.11
N GLU A 157 -6.35 -4.22 -1.48
CA GLU A 157 -6.62 -4.24 -0.03
C GLU A 157 -7.62 -5.34 0.31
N ARG A 158 -8.69 -5.48 -0.50
CA ARG A 158 -9.68 -6.55 -0.35
C ARG A 158 -9.07 -7.92 -0.55
N VAL A 159 -8.21 -8.08 -1.56
CA VAL A 159 -7.50 -9.33 -1.84
C VAL A 159 -6.58 -9.70 -0.67
N LEU A 160 -5.81 -8.76 -0.13
CA LEU A 160 -4.96 -9.00 1.04
C LEU A 160 -5.81 -9.39 2.27
N PHE A 161 -6.94 -8.73 2.48
CA PHE A 161 -7.86 -9.06 3.56
C PHE A 161 -8.42 -10.50 3.40
N ASP A 162 -8.86 -10.87 2.19
CA ASP A 162 -9.37 -12.22 1.90
C ASP A 162 -8.27 -13.29 2.10
N PHE A 163 -7.01 -13.00 1.79
CA PHE A 163 -5.88 -13.89 2.05
C PHE A 163 -5.63 -14.05 3.56
N MET A 164 -5.70 -12.97 4.33
CA MET A 164 -5.63 -13.02 5.79
C MET A 164 -6.74 -13.93 6.36
N MET A 165 -7.98 -13.76 5.88
CA MET A 165 -9.11 -14.58 6.32
C MET A 165 -8.92 -16.07 6.01
N ARG A 166 -8.17 -16.40 4.95
CA ARG A 166 -7.76 -17.78 4.60
C ARG A 166 -6.56 -18.28 5.42
N GLY A 167 -5.98 -17.43 6.28
CA GLY A 167 -4.88 -17.79 7.16
C GLY A 167 -3.49 -17.73 6.53
N LEU A 168 -3.32 -17.00 5.43
CA LEU A 168 -2.00 -16.75 4.82
C LEU A 168 -1.17 -15.83 5.73
N SER A 169 0.15 -16.08 5.80
CA SER A 169 1.09 -15.17 6.44
C SER A 169 1.35 -13.92 5.60
N ALA A 170 1.93 -12.86 6.19
CA ALA A 170 2.27 -11.62 5.49
C ALA A 170 3.09 -11.87 4.22
N ASP A 171 4.14 -12.70 4.29
CA ASP A 171 4.97 -13.05 3.14
C ASP A 171 4.20 -13.79 2.03
N GLN A 172 3.28 -14.71 2.42
CA GLN A 172 2.43 -15.42 1.47
C GLN A 172 1.43 -14.48 0.80
N MET A 173 0.84 -13.55 1.55
CA MET A 173 -0.07 -12.53 1.03
C MET A 173 0.62 -11.65 -0.01
N LEU A 174 1.84 -11.16 0.29
CA LEU A 174 2.61 -10.33 -0.64
C LEU A 174 3.03 -11.06 -1.90
N LYS A 175 3.48 -12.32 -1.79
CA LYS A 175 3.82 -13.15 -2.94
C LYS A 175 2.61 -13.40 -3.84
N ALA A 176 1.46 -13.74 -3.25
CA ALA A 176 0.23 -13.96 -3.99
C ALA A 176 -0.26 -12.68 -4.69
N LEU A 177 -0.19 -11.53 -4.03
CA LEU A 177 -0.53 -10.24 -4.63
C LEU A 177 0.39 -9.89 -5.82
N THR A 178 1.70 -10.12 -5.67
CA THR A 178 2.68 -9.89 -6.75
C THR A 178 2.42 -10.82 -7.94
N GLY A 179 2.06 -12.07 -7.70
CA GLY A 179 1.68 -13.02 -8.73
C GLY A 179 0.45 -12.58 -9.52
N LEU A 180 -0.57 -12.06 -8.85
CA LEU A 180 -1.78 -11.52 -9.49
C LEU A 180 -1.49 -10.29 -10.36
N ARG A 181 -0.63 -9.38 -9.91
CA ARG A 181 -0.21 -8.20 -10.70
C ARG A 181 0.58 -8.57 -11.95
N GLY A 182 1.32 -9.68 -11.95
CA GLY A 182 2.08 -10.16 -13.10
C GLY A 182 1.22 -10.79 -14.19
N THR A 183 0.00 -11.21 -13.87
CA THR A 183 -0.95 -11.85 -14.79
C THR A 183 -2.04 -10.93 -15.33
N THR A 184 -2.21 -9.75 -14.72
CA THR A 184 -3.26 -8.78 -15.09
C THR A 184 -2.62 -7.54 -15.69
N SER A 185 -3.11 -7.09 -16.85
CA SER A 185 -2.68 -5.82 -17.48
C SER A 185 -2.94 -4.64 -16.54
N PRO A 186 -2.08 -3.58 -16.53
CA PRO A 186 -2.19 -2.48 -15.56
C PRO A 186 -3.52 -1.70 -15.54
N GLY A 187 -4.43 -1.96 -16.47
CA GLY A 187 -5.74 -1.30 -16.57
C GLY A 187 -6.94 -2.15 -16.12
N GLU A 188 -6.78 -3.45 -15.90
CA GLU A 188 -7.92 -4.35 -15.59
C GLU A 188 -8.27 -4.43 -14.09
N LEU A 189 -7.39 -3.99 -13.21
CA LEU A 189 -7.63 -3.95 -11.75
C LEU A 189 -8.36 -2.68 -11.27
N GLU A 190 -8.63 -1.73 -12.16
CA GLU A 190 -9.27 -0.44 -11.80
C GLU A 190 -10.78 -0.38 -12.07
N VAL A 191 -11.40 -1.45 -12.58
CA VAL A 191 -12.81 -1.46 -12.98
C VAL A 191 -13.56 -2.58 -12.25
N PHE A 192 -13.89 -2.35 -10.98
CA PHE A 192 -15.08 -2.95 -10.34
C PHE A 192 -15.42 -2.16 -9.07
#